data_51ae422603d09cbb6bebbca154e56407
#
_entry.id   51ae422603d09cbb6bebbca154e56407
#
_cell.length_a   1.000
_cell.length_b   1.000
_cell.length_c   1.000
_cell.angle_alpha   90.00
_cell.angle_beta   90.00
_cell.angle_gamma   90.00
#
_symmetry.space_group_name_H-M   'P 1'
#
loop_
_entity.id
_entity.type
_entity.pdbx_description
1 polymer ?
#
loop_
_entity_poly.entity_id
_entity_poly.type
_entity_poly.pdbx_seq_one_letter_code
_entity_poly.pdbx_strand_id
1 'polypeptide(L)'
;GEKNMAAEPLYKASEETLNLPEKWAVSFADSLSYPEFKENVPADTLCCVQEISGWEKKAGTLRFEGSIRMDEAVHAELDLGEVFEIAEVFVNGISAGVRLCKPYRFDLKDLLVQGENQIKIEVTNCLGTALRDPISHYLMIEPFGIEGPVTLKKHSQNSDLEAGR
;
A
#
# COMPACT_ATOMS: atom_id res chain seq x y z
N GLY A 1 17.26 21.03 -47.53
CA GLY A 1 17.10 21.58 -46.20
C GLY A 1 16.67 20.53 -45.22
N GLU A 2 17.63 19.93 -44.49
CA GLU A 2 17.38 19.01 -43.40
C GLU A 2 16.84 19.79 -42.20
N LYS A 3 15.58 19.54 -41.84
CA LYS A 3 15.04 19.99 -40.56
C LYS A 3 15.61 19.11 -39.46
N ASN A 4 16.57 19.64 -38.76
CA ASN A 4 17.08 19.08 -37.51
C ASN A 4 15.95 19.16 -36.47
N MET A 5 15.23 18.05 -36.27
CA MET A 5 14.30 17.91 -35.15
C MET A 5 15.15 17.68 -33.92
N ALA A 6 15.41 18.73 -33.17
CA ALA A 6 15.94 18.61 -31.84
C ALA A 6 14.96 17.82 -31.00
N ALA A 7 15.38 16.65 -30.51
CA ALA A 7 14.62 15.89 -29.52
C ALA A 7 14.45 16.74 -28.28
N GLU A 8 13.21 17.03 -27.89
CA GLU A 8 12.94 17.66 -26.61
C GLU A 8 13.52 16.78 -25.50
N PRO A 9 14.21 17.38 -24.53
CA PRO A 9 14.69 16.60 -23.39
C PRO A 9 13.47 16.08 -22.64
N LEU A 10 13.35 14.75 -22.58
CA LEU A 10 12.42 14.06 -21.66
C LEU A 10 12.79 14.48 -20.23
N TYR A 11 12.06 15.46 -19.72
CA TYR A 11 12.20 15.91 -18.34
C TYR A 11 11.70 14.76 -17.44
N LYS A 12 12.63 13.95 -16.96
CA LYS A 12 12.36 13.01 -15.86
C LYS A 12 12.12 13.87 -14.63
N ALA A 13 10.85 14.03 -14.25
CA ALA A 13 10.53 14.51 -12.91
C ALA A 13 11.29 13.64 -11.91
N SER A 14 12.14 14.23 -11.09
CA SER A 14 12.88 13.50 -10.07
C SER A 14 11.88 13.07 -8.99
N GLU A 15 11.43 11.82 -9.06
CA GLU A 15 10.62 11.23 -8.01
C GLU A 15 11.49 11.00 -6.77
N GLU A 16 11.20 11.72 -5.71
CA GLU A 16 11.85 11.52 -4.41
C GLU A 16 11.16 10.37 -3.68
N THR A 17 11.93 9.34 -3.31
CA THR A 17 11.43 8.25 -2.48
C THR A 17 11.44 8.67 -1.02
N LEU A 18 10.29 8.55 -0.37
CA LEU A 18 10.10 8.82 1.05
C LEU A 18 10.25 7.54 1.87
N ASN A 19 10.59 7.69 3.14
CA ASN A 19 10.65 6.56 4.05
C ASN A 19 9.25 6.03 4.37
N LEU A 20 9.15 4.72 4.53
CA LEU A 20 7.97 4.05 5.07
C LEU A 20 8.10 3.94 6.61
N PRO A 21 7.01 3.63 7.32
CA PRO A 21 7.09 3.27 8.72
C PRO A 21 8.13 2.19 8.99
N GLU A 22 8.99 2.41 9.99
CA GLU A 22 10.03 1.44 10.39
C GLU A 22 9.44 0.23 11.12
N LYS A 23 8.25 0.38 11.67
CA LYS A 23 7.53 -0.64 12.42
C LYS A 23 6.06 -0.63 12.07
N TRP A 24 5.50 -1.81 11.98
CA TRP A 24 4.09 -2.02 11.72
C TRP A 24 3.47 -2.85 12.85
N ALA A 25 2.25 -2.52 13.21
CA ALA A 25 1.39 -3.37 14.01
C ALA A 25 0.45 -4.12 13.05
N VAL A 26 0.49 -5.45 13.08
CA VAL A 26 -0.33 -6.30 12.21
C VAL A 26 -1.42 -6.95 13.03
N SER A 27 -2.65 -6.77 12.63
CA SER A 27 -3.82 -7.37 13.26
C SER A 27 -4.71 -8.05 12.22
N PHE A 28 -5.58 -8.94 12.70
CA PHE A 28 -6.41 -9.76 11.84
C PHE A 28 -7.86 -9.74 12.30
N ALA A 29 -8.78 -9.71 11.34
CA ALA A 29 -10.20 -9.94 11.54
C ALA A 29 -10.70 -10.98 10.52
N ASP A 30 -11.36 -12.02 11.00
CA ASP A 30 -12.12 -12.91 10.11
C ASP A 30 -13.41 -12.24 9.63
N SER A 31 -14.08 -12.84 8.67
CA SER A 31 -15.29 -12.27 8.07
C SER A 31 -16.47 -12.10 9.05
N LEU A 32 -16.45 -12.80 10.18
CA LEU A 32 -17.50 -12.73 11.20
C LEU A 32 -17.18 -11.68 12.25
N SER A 33 -15.90 -11.47 12.55
CA SER A 33 -15.46 -10.51 13.57
C SER A 33 -15.23 -9.11 13.01
N TYR A 34 -15.06 -8.95 11.69
CA TYR A 34 -14.85 -7.63 11.07
C TYR A 34 -16.01 -6.66 11.42
N PRO A 35 -15.74 -5.42 11.85
CA PRO A 35 -14.46 -4.73 11.86
C PRO A 35 -13.65 -4.85 13.18
N GLU A 36 -13.92 -5.83 14.01
CA GLU A 36 -13.18 -6.07 15.24
C GLU A 36 -11.90 -6.86 14.96
N PHE A 37 -10.77 -6.18 15.02
CA PHE A 37 -9.45 -6.81 14.84
C PHE A 37 -8.93 -7.36 16.14
N LYS A 38 -8.46 -8.58 16.09
CA LYS A 38 -7.84 -9.32 17.20
C LYS A 38 -6.40 -9.61 16.87
N GLU A 39 -5.64 -9.99 17.90
CA GLU A 39 -4.23 -10.33 17.77
C GLU A 39 -3.43 -9.17 17.14
N ASN A 40 -2.48 -8.63 17.84
CA ASN A 40 -1.61 -7.58 17.37
C ASN A 40 -0.17 -8.09 17.40
N VAL A 41 0.46 -8.19 16.26
CA VAL A 41 1.83 -8.71 16.10
C VAL A 41 2.69 -7.61 15.53
N PRO A 42 3.88 -7.34 16.08
CA PRO A 42 4.81 -6.40 15.47
C PRO A 42 5.44 -7.00 14.21
N ALA A 43 5.63 -6.17 13.21
CA ALA A 43 6.37 -6.50 11.99
C ALA A 43 7.28 -5.34 11.59
N ASP A 44 8.45 -5.66 11.07
CA ASP A 44 9.40 -4.66 10.58
C ASP A 44 9.08 -4.23 9.15
N THR A 45 8.32 -5.03 8.43
CA THR A 45 7.88 -4.76 7.05
C THR A 45 6.44 -5.19 6.83
N LEU A 46 5.82 -4.67 5.79
CA LEU A 46 4.58 -5.23 5.25
C LEU A 46 4.87 -6.62 4.69
N CYS A 47 4.01 -7.59 4.97
CA CYS A 47 4.28 -9.00 4.72
C CYS A 47 3.00 -9.77 4.35
N CYS A 48 3.19 -11.03 3.95
CA CYS A 48 2.10 -11.98 3.80
C CYS A 48 1.85 -12.73 5.11
N VAL A 49 0.62 -13.21 5.27
CA VAL A 49 0.19 -13.97 6.47
C VAL A 49 1.04 -15.21 6.71
N GLN A 50 1.59 -15.81 5.66
CA GLN A 50 2.48 -16.97 5.72
C GLN A 50 3.80 -16.70 6.43
N GLU A 51 4.20 -15.44 6.52
CA GLU A 51 5.41 -15.00 7.22
C GLU A 51 5.17 -14.80 8.73
N ILE A 52 3.90 -14.83 9.16
CA ILE A 52 3.52 -14.67 10.57
C ILE A 52 3.22 -16.05 11.16
N SER A 53 4.04 -16.48 12.11
CA SER A 53 3.91 -17.79 12.74
C SER A 53 2.52 -18.00 13.36
N GLY A 54 1.86 -19.08 12.98
CA GLY A 54 0.51 -19.44 13.43
C GLY A 54 -0.62 -18.79 12.63
N TRP A 55 -0.31 -17.99 11.61
CA TRP A 55 -1.31 -17.30 10.78
C TRP A 55 -1.46 -17.88 9.36
N GLU A 56 -0.73 -18.91 9.03
CA GLU A 56 -0.59 -19.46 7.67
C GLU A 56 -1.93 -19.88 7.02
N LYS A 57 -2.97 -20.02 7.83
CA LYS A 57 -4.31 -20.48 7.38
C LYS A 57 -5.39 -19.42 7.58
N LYS A 58 -5.03 -18.20 7.98
CA LYS A 58 -6.01 -17.16 8.20
C LYS A 58 -6.59 -16.66 6.88
N ALA A 59 -7.89 -16.40 6.88
CA ALA A 59 -8.63 -15.79 5.79
C ALA A 59 -9.57 -14.73 6.33
N GLY A 60 -9.58 -13.55 5.73
CA GLY A 60 -10.33 -12.40 6.20
C GLY A 60 -9.65 -11.11 5.83
N THR A 61 -9.46 -10.21 6.79
CA THR A 61 -8.79 -8.93 6.59
C THR A 61 -7.57 -8.81 7.50
N LEU A 62 -6.42 -8.56 6.89
CA LEU A 62 -5.19 -8.11 7.58
C LEU A 62 -5.20 -6.59 7.66
N ARG A 63 -4.83 -6.05 8.81
CA ARG A 63 -4.63 -4.62 9.00
C ARG A 63 -3.19 -4.37 9.41
N PHE A 64 -2.53 -3.48 8.70
CA PHE A 64 -1.20 -2.97 8.98
C PHE A 64 -1.33 -1.51 9.42
N GLU A 65 -0.79 -1.18 10.59
CA GLU A 65 -0.78 0.19 11.12
C GLU A 65 0.64 0.60 11.45
N GLY A 66 1.05 1.75 10.92
CA GLY A 66 2.37 2.33 11.17
C GLY A 66 2.32 3.84 11.12
N SER A 67 3.35 4.49 11.64
CA SER A 67 3.46 5.94 11.61
C SER A 67 4.75 6.41 10.97
N ILE A 68 4.67 7.55 10.30
CA ILE A 68 5.82 8.26 9.72
C ILE A 68 5.75 9.73 10.08
N ARG A 69 6.91 10.35 10.22
CA ARG A 69 7.03 11.78 10.46
C ARG A 69 7.45 12.48 9.17
N MET A 70 6.71 13.54 8.82
CA MET A 70 7.01 14.39 7.69
C MET A 70 7.47 15.77 8.17
N ASP A 71 8.49 16.35 7.52
CA ASP A 71 8.98 17.69 7.82
C ASP A 71 8.04 18.75 7.25
N GLU A 72 7.31 18.42 6.20
CA GLU A 72 6.32 19.28 5.53
C GLU A 72 5.14 18.45 5.01
N ALA A 73 4.04 19.11 4.67
CA ALA A 73 2.94 18.48 3.94
C ALA A 73 3.41 18.12 2.52
N VAL A 74 3.12 16.92 2.07
CA VAL A 74 3.57 16.43 0.76
C VAL A 74 2.45 15.73 0.00
N HIS A 75 2.44 15.90 -1.32
CA HIS A 75 1.67 15.07 -2.22
C HIS A 75 2.51 13.85 -2.60
N ALA A 76 2.01 12.66 -2.33
CA ALA A 76 2.74 11.42 -2.57
C ALA A 76 1.86 10.31 -3.13
N GLU A 77 2.47 9.34 -3.78
CA GLU A 77 1.86 8.10 -4.20
C GLU A 77 2.45 6.93 -3.40
N LEU A 78 1.57 6.09 -2.86
CA LEU A 78 1.93 4.82 -2.24
C LEU A 78 1.66 3.68 -3.23
N ASP A 79 2.70 2.95 -3.62
CA ASP A 79 2.60 1.75 -4.43
C ASP A 79 2.89 0.54 -3.54
N LEU A 80 1.92 -0.36 -3.41
CA LEU A 80 2.03 -1.57 -2.57
C LEU A 80 2.68 -2.74 -3.32
N GLY A 81 2.94 -2.60 -4.63
CA GLY A 81 3.47 -3.68 -5.46
C GLY A 81 2.48 -4.84 -5.61
N GLU A 82 2.92 -6.04 -5.27
CA GLU A 82 2.08 -7.24 -5.28
C GLU A 82 1.24 -7.32 -4.00
N VAL A 83 -0.07 -7.43 -4.17
CA VAL A 83 -1.03 -7.57 -3.07
C VAL A 83 -2.02 -8.70 -3.40
N PHE A 84 -2.47 -9.43 -2.39
CA PHE A 84 -3.41 -10.55 -2.48
C PHE A 84 -4.52 -10.38 -1.41
N GLU A 85 -5.72 -9.84 -1.73
CA GLU A 85 -6.30 -9.48 -3.03
C GLU A 85 -6.71 -8.00 -3.07
N ILE A 86 -7.68 -7.60 -2.16
CA ILE A 86 -8.25 -6.26 -2.13
C ILE A 86 -7.47 -5.42 -1.12
N ALA A 87 -7.03 -4.24 -1.53
CA ALA A 87 -6.34 -3.32 -0.62
C ALA A 87 -7.11 -2.00 -0.47
N GLU A 88 -7.20 -1.52 0.77
CA GLU A 88 -7.64 -0.18 1.11
C GLU A 88 -6.59 0.52 1.96
N VAL A 89 -6.30 1.76 1.63
CA VAL A 89 -5.30 2.57 2.34
C VAL A 89 -5.97 3.76 3.00
N PHE A 90 -5.58 4.01 4.25
CA PHE A 90 -6.02 5.17 5.02
C PHE A 90 -4.80 5.95 5.50
N VAL A 91 -4.88 7.25 5.42
CA VAL A 91 -3.91 8.18 6.00
C VAL A 91 -4.63 9.10 6.97
N ASN A 92 -4.18 9.14 8.21
CA ASN A 92 -4.80 9.94 9.27
C ASN A 92 -6.31 9.70 9.41
N GLY A 93 -6.74 8.45 9.21
CA GLY A 93 -8.14 8.02 9.28
C GLY A 93 -8.97 8.30 8.03
N ILE A 94 -8.40 8.92 7.00
CA ILE A 94 -9.09 9.24 5.73
C ILE A 94 -8.70 8.21 4.67
N SER A 95 -9.69 7.59 4.02
CA SER A 95 -9.45 6.62 2.94
C SER A 95 -8.81 7.31 1.72
N ALA A 96 -7.70 6.75 1.26
CA ALA A 96 -7.08 7.10 -0.02
C ALA A 96 -7.64 6.27 -1.18
N GLY A 97 -8.58 5.37 -0.90
CA GLY A 97 -9.28 4.56 -1.88
C GLY A 97 -9.05 3.07 -1.72
N VAL A 98 -9.73 2.31 -2.57
CA VAL A 98 -9.70 0.85 -2.63
C VAL A 98 -9.15 0.41 -3.98
N ARG A 99 -8.40 -0.68 -4.00
CA ARG A 99 -7.94 -1.36 -5.22
C ARG A 99 -8.33 -2.84 -5.17
N LEU A 100 -8.98 -3.29 -6.22
CA LEU A 100 -9.43 -4.69 -6.36
C LEU A 100 -8.45 -5.53 -7.18
N CYS A 101 -7.54 -4.89 -7.89
CA CYS A 101 -6.53 -5.51 -8.74
C CYS A 101 -5.37 -4.53 -9.02
N LYS A 102 -4.31 -5.03 -9.62
CA LYS A 102 -3.16 -4.23 -10.04
C LYS A 102 -3.53 -3.12 -11.02
N PRO A 103 -2.83 -1.99 -10.95
CA PRO A 103 -1.77 -1.63 -10.00
C PRO A 103 -2.33 -1.18 -8.65
N TYR A 104 -1.70 -1.62 -7.55
CA TYR A 104 -2.07 -1.23 -6.19
C TYR A 104 -1.41 0.10 -5.81
N ARG A 105 -1.74 1.15 -6.55
CA ARG A 105 -1.25 2.52 -6.37
C ARG A 105 -2.32 3.41 -5.79
N PHE A 106 -1.94 4.19 -4.79
CA PHE A 106 -2.82 5.08 -4.05
C PHE A 106 -2.25 6.48 -4.08
N ASP A 107 -2.98 7.39 -4.70
CA ASP A 107 -2.67 8.82 -4.64
C ASP A 107 -3.09 9.35 -3.26
N LEU A 108 -2.12 9.69 -2.44
CA LEU A 108 -2.34 10.19 -1.08
C LEU A 108 -2.70 11.68 -1.06
N LYS A 109 -2.59 12.37 -2.19
CA LYS A 109 -2.92 13.80 -2.32
C LYS A 109 -2.34 14.62 -1.15
N ASP A 110 -3.19 15.38 -0.48
CA ASP A 110 -2.84 16.24 0.65
C ASP A 110 -3.07 15.57 2.02
N LEU A 111 -3.14 14.24 2.06
CA LEU A 111 -3.39 13.49 3.29
C LEU A 111 -2.17 13.42 4.21
N LEU A 112 -0.95 13.53 3.66
CA LEU A 112 0.28 13.58 4.42
C LEU A 112 0.56 15.02 4.85
N VAL A 113 0.48 15.27 6.15
CA VAL A 113 0.67 16.59 6.75
C VAL A 113 2.02 16.68 7.47
N GLN A 114 2.45 17.89 7.78
CA GLN A 114 3.62 18.11 8.62
C GLN A 114 3.41 17.47 9.99
N GLY A 115 4.44 16.79 10.51
CA GLY A 115 4.39 16.08 11.77
C GLY A 115 4.15 14.59 11.61
N GLU A 116 3.53 13.97 12.59
CA GLU A 116 3.26 12.55 12.60
C GLU A 116 2.02 12.21 11.78
N ASN A 117 2.15 11.19 10.93
CA ASN A 117 1.08 10.68 10.08
C ASN A 117 0.87 9.18 10.37
N GLN A 118 -0.38 8.79 10.53
CA GLN A 118 -0.77 7.39 10.70
C GLN A 118 -1.14 6.80 9.34
N ILE A 119 -0.48 5.72 8.96
CA ILE A 119 -0.81 4.94 7.75
C ILE A 119 -1.44 3.63 8.20
N LYS A 120 -2.61 3.35 7.67
CA LYS A 120 -3.32 2.09 7.87
C LYS A 120 -3.61 1.46 6.51
N ILE A 121 -3.29 0.19 6.37
CA ILE A 121 -3.54 -0.59 5.15
C ILE A 121 -4.34 -1.82 5.54
N GLU A 122 -5.48 -2.01 4.92
CA GLU A 122 -6.29 -3.22 5.07
C GLU A 122 -6.21 -4.04 3.79
N VAL A 123 -5.87 -5.32 3.93
CA VAL A 123 -5.85 -6.28 2.82
C VAL A 123 -6.84 -7.38 3.12
N THR A 124 -7.82 -7.53 2.25
CA THR A 124 -8.87 -8.55 2.37
C THR A 124 -8.71 -9.59 1.28
N ASN A 125 -8.67 -10.87 1.68
CA ASN A 125 -8.78 -11.96 0.72
C ASN A 125 -10.21 -12.48 0.64
N CYS A 126 -10.56 -13.12 -0.46
CA CYS A 126 -11.82 -13.82 -0.56
C CYS A 126 -11.73 -15.22 0.10
N LEU A 127 -12.92 -15.77 0.44
CA LEU A 127 -13.07 -17.04 1.17
C LEU A 127 -12.47 -18.26 0.49
N GLY A 128 -12.00 -18.14 -0.75
CA GLY A 128 -11.40 -19.26 -1.51
C GLY A 128 -10.22 -19.92 -0.78
N THR A 129 -9.47 -19.14 0.01
CA THR A 129 -8.33 -19.65 0.79
C THR A 129 -8.78 -20.41 2.05
N ALA A 130 -9.94 -20.08 2.61
CA ALA A 130 -10.50 -20.74 3.79
C ALA A 130 -11.23 -22.04 3.46
N LEU A 131 -11.79 -22.13 2.26
CA LEU A 131 -12.47 -23.32 1.75
C LEU A 131 -11.44 -24.22 1.07
N ARG A 132 -10.70 -24.99 1.87
CA ARG A 132 -9.91 -26.10 1.33
C ARG A 132 -10.88 -27.13 0.78
N ASP A 133 -11.00 -27.19 -0.53
CA ASP A 133 -11.61 -28.34 -1.17
C ASP A 133 -10.66 -29.55 -0.98
N PRO A 134 -11.04 -30.56 -0.18
CA PRO A 134 -10.20 -31.73 0.04
C PRO A 134 -10.00 -32.58 -1.22
N ILE A 135 -10.68 -32.25 -2.29
CA ILE A 135 -10.66 -33.00 -3.57
C ILE A 135 -9.66 -32.36 -4.56
N SER A 136 -9.36 -31.10 -4.41
CA SER A 136 -8.43 -30.41 -5.30
C SER A 136 -7.02 -30.32 -4.71
N HIS A 137 -6.19 -31.33 -4.98
CA HIS A 137 -4.76 -31.32 -4.65
C HIS A 137 -3.94 -30.28 -5.45
N TYR A 138 -4.58 -29.48 -6.30
CA TYR A 138 -3.94 -28.58 -7.25
C TYR A 138 -4.19 -27.09 -6.99
N LEU A 139 -4.95 -26.74 -5.96
CA LEU A 139 -5.06 -25.33 -5.59
C LEU A 139 -3.75 -24.88 -4.92
N MET A 140 -2.94 -24.16 -5.64
CA MET A 140 -1.85 -23.37 -5.06
C MET A 140 -2.48 -22.46 -4.02
N ILE A 141 -2.00 -22.55 -2.78
CA ILE A 141 -2.39 -21.60 -1.74
C ILE A 141 -1.77 -20.28 -2.14
N GLU A 142 -2.58 -19.38 -2.67
CA GLU A 142 -2.11 -18.04 -2.97
C GLU A 142 -1.69 -17.34 -1.67
N PRO A 143 -0.61 -16.57 -1.69
CA PRO A 143 -0.22 -15.78 -0.55
C PRO A 143 -1.36 -14.80 -0.19
N PHE A 144 -1.45 -14.42 1.07
CA PHE A 144 -2.43 -13.45 1.54
C PHE A 144 -1.71 -12.32 2.28
N GLY A 145 -1.82 -11.12 1.77
CA GLY A 145 -1.17 -9.94 2.31
C GLY A 145 -0.46 -9.10 1.26
N ILE A 146 0.68 -8.54 1.62
CA ILE A 146 1.48 -7.65 0.78
C ILE A 146 2.86 -8.27 0.57
N GLU A 147 3.17 -8.64 -0.66
CA GLU A 147 4.50 -9.12 -1.03
C GLU A 147 5.42 -7.97 -1.44
N GLY A 148 4.85 -6.89 -1.94
CA GLY A 148 5.61 -5.71 -2.36
C GLY A 148 6.25 -5.84 -3.75
N PRO A 149 7.33 -5.10 -4.05
CA PRO A 149 7.96 -4.09 -3.19
C PRO A 149 7.08 -2.87 -2.94
N VAL A 150 7.09 -2.35 -1.72
CA VAL A 150 6.29 -1.19 -1.33
C VAL A 150 7.15 0.07 -1.42
N THR A 151 6.62 1.10 -2.06
CA THR A 151 7.32 2.39 -2.22
C THR A 151 6.38 3.56 -1.95
N LEU A 152 6.91 4.59 -1.30
CA LEU A 152 6.24 5.87 -1.12
C LEU A 152 7.04 6.95 -1.86
N LYS A 153 6.44 7.58 -2.85
CA LYS A 153 7.10 8.55 -3.73
C LYS A 153 6.41 9.91 -3.65
N LYS A 154 7.22 10.94 -3.43
CA LYS A 154 6.76 12.32 -3.49
C LYS A 154 6.56 12.74 -4.94
N HIS A 155 5.41 13.33 -5.25
CA HIS A 155 5.21 14.03 -6.51
C HIS A 155 5.88 15.40 -6.45
N SER A 156 6.76 15.69 -7.40
CA SER A 156 7.25 17.07 -7.57
C SER A 156 6.09 17.93 -8.07
N GLN A 157 5.70 18.93 -7.27
CA GLN A 157 4.83 19.99 -7.77
C GLN A 157 5.61 20.76 -8.83
N ASN A 158 5.13 20.75 -10.08
CA ASN A 158 5.60 21.68 -11.10
C ASN A 158 5.20 23.10 -10.66
N SER A 159 6.11 23.81 -10.03
CA SER A 159 5.95 25.22 -9.65
C SER A 159 6.18 26.19 -10.82
N ASP A 160 6.03 25.72 -12.07
CA ASP A 160 6.39 26.51 -13.26
C ASP A 160 5.23 26.79 -14.20
N LEU A 161 4.05 27.13 -13.69
CA LEU A 161 2.96 27.63 -14.55
C LEU A 161 2.38 28.99 -14.14
N GLU A 162 3.06 29.79 -13.31
CA GLU A 162 2.67 31.15 -13.01
C GLU A 162 3.82 32.18 -13.12
N ALA A 163 4.61 32.13 -14.17
CA ALA A 163 5.51 33.22 -14.53
C ALA A 163 5.34 33.58 -16.00
N GLY A 164 4.13 33.97 -16.38
CA GLY A 164 3.84 34.33 -17.76
C GLY A 164 2.59 35.18 -17.92
N ARG A 165 2.57 36.34 -17.26
CA ARG A 165 1.80 37.51 -17.71
C ARG A 165 2.45 38.80 -17.29
#